data_759245a32bef167113fad5cf4e65c735
#
_entry.id   759245a32bef167113fad5cf4e65c735
#
_cell.length_a   1.000
_cell.length_b   1.000
_cell.length_c   1.000
_cell.angle_alpha   90.00
_cell.angle_beta   90.00
_cell.angle_gamma   90.00
#
_symmetry.space_group_name_H-M   'P 1'
#
loop_
_entity.id
_entity.type
_entity.pdbx_description
1 polymer ?
#
loop_
_entity_poly.entity_id
_entity_poly.type
_entity_poly.pdbx_seq_one_letter_code
_entity_poly.pdbx_strand_id
1 'polypeptide(L)'
;MELVSLTSDGRIVLVLKHGKHTYSELKFETGLSDRWLTVKLEELEGGGVVEKSGRWYGLSGKLDVSAYELSLYLSLQAKRMANELAKLRFVRMVVLFGSVAQKRANEFSDLDMIIVVGESVDRVKMKVVSEISKLELKYHVMVEPLILTEEDFLDNVYSREGGIIYGVAEGFEVLVDKTGKLAKILCDRVEEIKRGHDYLEEARIWLKAR
;
A
#
# COMPACT_ATOMS: atom_id res chain seq x y z
N MET A 1 9.51 -10.81 10.39
CA MET A 1 9.49 -9.39 10.81
C MET A 1 8.17 -9.17 11.53
N GLU A 2 8.22 -8.99 12.84
CA GLU A 2 7.00 -8.65 13.59
C GLU A 2 6.52 -7.28 13.13
N LEU A 3 5.31 -7.25 12.61
CA LEU A 3 4.62 -5.99 12.37
C LEU A 3 4.46 -5.30 13.72
N VAL A 4 4.99 -4.10 13.86
CA VAL A 4 4.69 -3.25 15.00
C VAL A 4 3.18 -3.23 15.12
N SER A 5 2.64 -3.80 16.20
CA SER A 5 1.21 -3.81 16.41
C SER A 5 0.80 -2.37 16.74
N LEU A 6 0.15 -1.71 15.81
CA LEU A 6 -0.46 -0.41 16.08
C LEU A 6 -1.41 -0.56 17.28
N THR A 7 -1.32 0.36 18.23
CA THR A 7 -2.29 0.44 19.33
C THR A 7 -3.69 0.62 18.77
N SER A 8 -4.71 0.31 19.55
CA SER A 8 -6.11 0.52 19.13
C SER A 8 -6.36 1.97 18.72
N ASP A 9 -5.79 2.91 19.46
CA ASP A 9 -5.88 4.34 19.19
C ASP A 9 -5.19 4.71 17.86
N GLY A 10 -3.98 4.17 17.64
CA GLY A 10 -3.25 4.37 16.41
C GLY A 10 -4.00 3.86 15.18
N ARG A 11 -4.71 2.72 15.29
CA ARG A 11 -5.54 2.20 14.19
C ARG A 11 -6.69 3.15 13.85
N ILE A 12 -7.40 3.66 14.87
CA ILE A 12 -8.51 4.60 14.67
C ILE A 12 -8.00 5.90 14.03
N VAL A 13 -6.92 6.46 14.57
CA VAL A 13 -6.32 7.70 14.07
C VAL A 13 -5.89 7.56 12.61
N LEU A 14 -5.23 6.46 12.25
CA LEU A 14 -4.78 6.23 10.87
C LEU A 14 -5.93 6.08 9.89
N VAL A 15 -7.01 5.38 10.27
CA VAL A 15 -8.22 5.29 9.44
C VAL A 15 -8.82 6.68 9.23
N LEU A 16 -8.96 7.46 10.29
CA LEU A 16 -9.54 8.80 10.24
C LEU A 16 -8.66 9.84 9.53
N LYS A 17 -7.36 9.58 9.38
CA LYS A 17 -6.47 10.42 8.56
C LYS A 17 -6.86 10.38 7.07
N HIS A 18 -7.44 9.28 6.63
CA HIS A 18 -7.96 9.12 5.25
C HIS A 18 -9.31 9.83 5.01
N GLY A 19 -9.90 10.41 6.04
CA GLY A 19 -11.17 11.11 5.93
C GLY A 19 -12.17 10.74 7.03
N LYS A 20 -13.38 11.29 6.91
CA LYS A 20 -14.44 11.01 7.88
C LYS A 20 -15.04 9.63 7.62
N HIS A 21 -15.22 8.86 8.69
CA HIS A 21 -15.77 7.50 8.67
C HIS A 21 -16.97 7.38 9.59
N THR A 22 -17.90 6.50 9.23
CA THR A 22 -18.99 6.07 10.13
C THR A 22 -18.46 5.06 11.14
N TYR A 23 -19.21 4.81 12.21
CA TYR A 23 -18.88 3.78 13.19
C TYR A 23 -18.67 2.39 12.55
N SER A 24 -19.52 2.03 11.59
CA SER A 24 -19.45 0.73 10.91
C SER A 24 -18.20 0.59 10.06
N GLU A 25 -17.79 1.64 9.37
CA GLU A 25 -16.55 1.68 8.58
C GLU A 25 -15.33 1.60 9.51
N LEU A 26 -15.30 2.39 10.59
CA LEU A 26 -14.24 2.31 11.59
C LEU A 26 -14.10 0.91 12.18
N LYS A 27 -15.22 0.27 12.54
CA LYS A 27 -15.22 -1.11 13.05
C LYS A 27 -14.61 -2.07 12.05
N PHE A 28 -15.04 -1.96 10.79
CA PHE A 28 -14.56 -2.82 9.72
C PHE A 28 -13.06 -2.63 9.48
N GLU A 29 -12.60 -1.39 9.37
CA GLU A 29 -11.21 -1.09 9.00
C GLU A 29 -10.21 -1.30 10.13
N THR A 30 -10.59 -0.93 11.36
CA THR A 30 -9.71 -1.13 12.52
C THR A 30 -9.66 -2.59 12.99
N GLY A 31 -10.71 -3.38 12.68
CA GLY A 31 -10.88 -4.74 13.19
C GLY A 31 -11.15 -4.82 14.70
N LEU A 32 -11.52 -3.69 15.33
CA LEU A 32 -11.82 -3.65 16.76
C LEU A 32 -13.24 -4.21 17.05
N SER A 33 -13.40 -4.81 18.22
CA SER A 33 -14.74 -5.20 18.69
C SER A 33 -15.58 -3.95 18.99
N ASP A 34 -16.93 -4.07 18.95
CA ASP A 34 -17.83 -2.95 19.25
C ASP A 34 -17.51 -2.29 20.60
N ARG A 35 -17.38 -3.13 21.65
CA ARG A 35 -17.06 -2.64 22.97
C ARG A 35 -15.76 -1.82 23.00
N TRP A 36 -14.71 -2.34 22.34
CA TRP A 36 -13.40 -1.72 22.38
C TRP A 36 -13.35 -0.45 21.53
N LEU A 37 -13.98 -0.47 20.35
CA LEU A 37 -14.09 0.70 19.49
C LEU A 37 -14.86 1.84 20.17
N THR A 38 -15.99 1.53 20.83
CA THR A 38 -16.78 2.55 21.55
C THR A 38 -15.94 3.22 22.63
N VAL A 39 -15.31 2.42 23.51
CA VAL A 39 -14.45 2.97 24.58
C VAL A 39 -13.36 3.86 24.02
N LYS A 40 -12.68 3.42 22.96
CA LYS A 40 -11.59 4.16 22.37
C LYS A 40 -12.03 5.44 21.65
N LEU A 41 -13.17 5.42 21.00
CA LEU A 41 -13.73 6.64 20.39
C LEU A 41 -14.12 7.66 21.45
N GLU A 42 -14.72 7.23 22.57
CA GLU A 42 -15.05 8.12 23.70
C GLU A 42 -13.80 8.72 24.33
N GLU A 43 -12.73 7.93 24.52
CA GLU A 43 -11.44 8.41 25.02
C GLU A 43 -10.80 9.44 24.08
N LEU A 44 -10.77 9.15 22.78
CA LEU A 44 -10.18 10.03 21.76
C LEU A 44 -11.02 11.30 21.53
N GLU A 45 -12.34 11.21 21.64
CA GLU A 45 -13.25 12.36 21.57
C GLU A 45 -13.08 13.26 22.80
N GLY A 46 -13.03 12.66 24.01
CA GLY A 46 -12.74 13.37 25.26
C GLY A 46 -11.35 14.00 25.29
N GLY A 47 -10.37 13.40 24.63
CA GLY A 47 -9.01 13.95 24.45
C GLY A 47 -8.89 14.99 23.34
N GLY A 48 -9.96 15.29 22.60
CA GLY A 48 -9.96 16.25 21.49
C GLY A 48 -9.18 15.80 20.27
N VAL A 49 -8.91 14.51 20.13
CA VAL A 49 -8.22 13.89 18.99
C VAL A 49 -9.20 13.57 17.86
N VAL A 50 -10.38 13.10 18.22
CA VAL A 50 -11.48 12.75 17.31
C VAL A 50 -12.64 13.71 17.55
N GLU A 51 -13.29 14.11 16.49
CA GLU A 51 -14.55 14.86 16.52
C GLU A 51 -15.68 14.05 15.89
N LYS A 52 -16.87 14.10 16.50
CA LYS A 52 -18.07 13.47 15.99
C LYS A 52 -19.03 14.53 15.44
N SER A 53 -19.47 14.33 14.21
CA SER A 53 -20.47 15.16 13.54
C SER A 53 -21.59 14.28 12.99
N GLY A 54 -22.70 14.18 13.73
CA GLY A 54 -23.80 13.28 13.42
C GLY A 54 -23.33 11.81 13.48
N ARG A 55 -23.38 11.12 12.34
CA ARG A 55 -22.92 9.71 12.22
C ARG A 55 -21.44 9.58 11.85
N TRP A 56 -20.75 10.68 11.60
CA TRP A 56 -19.38 10.71 11.10
C TRP A 56 -18.40 11.04 12.22
N TYR A 57 -17.28 10.33 12.22
CA TYR A 57 -16.10 10.58 13.05
C TYR A 57 -14.99 11.11 12.15
N GLY A 58 -14.23 12.09 12.61
CA GLY A 58 -13.09 12.69 11.92
C GLY A 58 -11.99 13.05 12.90
N LEU A 59 -10.78 13.30 12.40
CA LEU A 59 -9.73 13.86 13.24
C LEU A 59 -10.00 15.33 13.50
N SER A 60 -9.73 15.77 14.72
CA SER A 60 -9.67 17.21 15.01
C SER A 60 -8.49 17.81 14.23
N GLY A 61 -8.65 19.02 13.67
CA GLY A 61 -7.62 19.66 12.83
C GLY A 61 -6.29 19.98 13.54
N LYS A 62 -6.09 19.47 14.75
CA LYS A 62 -4.88 19.63 15.57
C LYS A 62 -3.93 18.44 15.54
N LEU A 63 -4.35 17.30 14.95
CA LEU A 63 -3.53 16.10 14.94
C LEU A 63 -2.74 16.01 13.64
N ASP A 64 -1.43 15.97 13.76
CA ASP A 64 -0.51 15.70 12.66
C ASP A 64 -0.05 14.24 12.72
N VAL A 65 -0.42 13.44 11.72
CA VAL A 65 0.01 12.04 11.59
C VAL A 65 1.23 12.00 10.69
N SER A 66 2.32 11.44 11.21
CA SER A 66 3.57 11.36 10.45
C SER A 66 3.41 10.55 9.15
N ALA A 67 4.21 10.90 8.14
CA ALA A 67 4.26 10.17 6.87
C ALA A 67 4.55 8.68 7.07
N TYR A 68 5.34 8.34 8.10
CA TYR A 68 5.64 6.95 8.45
C TYR A 68 4.40 6.19 8.94
N GLU A 69 3.63 6.77 9.86
CA GLU A 69 2.41 6.15 10.41
C GLU A 69 1.34 5.97 9.33
N LEU A 70 1.15 6.98 8.49
CA LEU A 70 0.24 6.90 7.36
C LEU A 70 0.66 5.81 6.37
N SER A 71 1.96 5.71 6.08
CA SER A 71 2.50 4.65 5.22
C SER A 71 2.28 3.25 5.81
N LEU A 72 2.37 3.08 7.13
CA LEU A 72 2.05 1.80 7.79
C LEU A 72 0.58 1.43 7.62
N TYR A 73 -0.33 2.39 7.79
CA TYR A 73 -1.75 2.18 7.57
C TYR A 73 -2.04 1.76 6.12
N LEU A 74 -1.52 2.52 5.15
CA LEU A 74 -1.70 2.25 3.72
C LEU A 74 -1.09 0.91 3.29
N SER A 75 0.09 0.54 3.82
CA SER A 75 0.68 -0.78 3.59
C SER A 75 -0.22 -1.92 4.11
N LEU A 76 -0.92 -1.71 5.23
CA LEU A 76 -1.87 -2.70 5.74
C LEU A 76 -3.06 -2.86 4.79
N GLN A 77 -3.60 -1.76 4.25
CA GLN A 77 -4.69 -1.83 3.26
C GLN A 77 -4.20 -2.51 1.98
N ALA A 78 -3.01 -2.17 1.49
CA ALA A 78 -2.40 -2.82 0.33
C ALA A 78 -2.30 -4.34 0.51
N LYS A 79 -1.90 -4.82 1.70
CA LYS A 79 -1.86 -6.26 2.02
C LYS A 79 -3.23 -6.92 1.94
N ARG A 80 -4.25 -6.27 2.50
CA ARG A 80 -5.64 -6.76 2.45
C ARG A 80 -6.12 -6.88 1.01
N MET A 81 -5.89 -5.83 0.20
CA MET A 81 -6.25 -5.81 -1.21
C MET A 81 -5.48 -6.87 -2.01
N ALA A 82 -4.17 -7.01 -1.79
CA ALA A 82 -3.36 -8.03 -2.45
C ALA A 82 -3.85 -9.46 -2.17
N ASN A 83 -4.28 -9.74 -0.94
CA ASN A 83 -4.86 -11.03 -0.57
C ASN A 83 -6.19 -11.31 -1.30
N GLU A 84 -7.03 -10.28 -1.51
CA GLU A 84 -8.26 -10.42 -2.31
C GLU A 84 -7.92 -10.63 -3.79
N LEU A 85 -7.03 -9.82 -4.36
CA LEU A 85 -6.56 -9.98 -5.74
C LEU A 85 -5.90 -11.35 -5.98
N ALA A 86 -5.23 -11.89 -4.97
CA ALA A 86 -4.63 -13.23 -5.04
C ALA A 86 -5.66 -14.35 -5.18
N LYS A 87 -6.93 -14.14 -4.90
CA LYS A 87 -7.99 -15.14 -5.16
C LYS A 87 -8.26 -15.32 -6.65
N LEU A 88 -7.89 -14.33 -7.47
CA LEU A 88 -7.95 -14.46 -8.93
C LEU A 88 -6.84 -15.41 -9.39
N ARG A 89 -7.22 -16.47 -10.11
CA ARG A 89 -6.29 -17.55 -10.49
C ARG A 89 -5.14 -17.09 -11.36
N PHE A 90 -5.38 -16.09 -12.19
CA PHE A 90 -4.38 -15.52 -13.10
C PHE A 90 -3.42 -14.53 -12.45
N VAL A 91 -3.70 -14.02 -11.26
CA VAL A 91 -2.74 -13.19 -10.50
C VAL A 91 -1.63 -14.07 -9.96
N ARG A 92 -0.39 -13.71 -10.27
CA ARG A 92 0.84 -14.42 -9.89
C ARG A 92 1.59 -13.75 -8.76
N MET A 93 1.76 -12.43 -8.86
CA MET A 93 2.47 -11.66 -7.84
C MET A 93 1.82 -10.28 -7.69
N VAL A 94 1.91 -9.72 -6.50
CA VAL A 94 1.51 -8.33 -6.20
C VAL A 94 2.63 -7.68 -5.41
N VAL A 95 3.09 -6.51 -5.87
CA VAL A 95 4.15 -5.72 -5.24
C VAL A 95 3.62 -4.32 -4.98
N LEU A 96 3.81 -3.82 -3.77
CA LEU A 96 3.63 -2.42 -3.43
C LEU A 96 4.96 -1.69 -3.62
N PHE A 97 4.95 -0.52 -4.23
CA PHE A 97 6.13 0.34 -4.37
C PHE A 97 5.76 1.81 -4.15
N GLY A 98 6.57 2.76 -4.56
CA GLY A 98 6.24 4.18 -4.45
C GLY A 98 6.23 4.74 -3.02
N SER A 99 5.54 5.85 -2.83
CA SER A 99 5.59 6.68 -1.60
C SER A 99 5.23 5.89 -0.33
N VAL A 100 4.26 5.00 -0.42
CA VAL A 100 3.80 4.17 0.71
C VAL A 100 4.88 3.17 1.12
N ALA A 101 5.47 2.45 0.16
CA ALA A 101 6.54 1.49 0.44
C ALA A 101 7.80 2.18 0.97
N GLN A 102 8.08 3.40 0.50
CA GLN A 102 9.20 4.24 0.93
C GLN A 102 8.98 4.94 2.29
N LYS A 103 7.82 4.76 2.92
CA LYS A 103 7.45 5.40 4.20
C LYS A 103 7.38 6.94 4.13
N ARG A 104 6.99 7.47 2.97
CA ARG A 104 6.87 8.91 2.67
C ARG A 104 5.45 9.29 2.22
N ALA A 105 4.43 8.51 2.58
CA ALA A 105 3.05 8.77 2.22
C ALA A 105 2.54 10.09 2.81
N ASN A 106 1.65 10.74 2.08
CA ASN A 106 0.86 11.88 2.52
C ASN A 106 -0.63 11.62 2.28
N GLU A 107 -1.48 12.58 2.61
CA GLU A 107 -2.94 12.46 2.50
C GLU A 107 -3.47 12.27 1.07
N PHE A 108 -2.65 12.52 0.06
CA PHE A 108 -2.97 12.33 -1.36
C PHE A 108 -2.31 11.09 -1.95
N SER A 109 -1.58 10.32 -1.14
CA SER A 109 -0.89 9.13 -1.63
C SER A 109 -1.87 8.02 -1.95
N ASP A 110 -1.73 7.46 -3.13
CA ASP A 110 -2.35 6.23 -3.62
C ASP A 110 -1.44 5.02 -3.35
N LEU A 111 -1.95 3.83 -3.67
CA LEU A 111 -1.21 2.58 -3.60
C LEU A 111 -0.64 2.24 -4.98
N ASP A 112 0.63 2.51 -5.20
CA ASP A 112 1.35 2.08 -6.41
C ASP A 112 1.53 0.56 -6.37
N MET A 113 0.83 -0.19 -7.22
CA MET A 113 0.85 -1.65 -7.18
C MET A 113 1.20 -2.27 -8.52
N ILE A 114 2.28 -3.08 -8.55
CA ILE A 114 2.54 -3.97 -9.69
C ILE A 114 1.74 -5.26 -9.49
N ILE A 115 0.93 -5.62 -10.48
CA ILE A 115 0.13 -6.84 -10.50
C ILE A 115 0.59 -7.70 -11.66
N VAL A 116 1.34 -8.75 -11.36
CA VAL A 116 1.82 -9.70 -12.38
C VAL A 116 0.77 -10.75 -12.62
N VAL A 117 0.45 -10.98 -13.87
CA VAL A 117 -0.56 -11.95 -14.32
C VAL A 117 0.04 -13.03 -15.22
N GLY A 118 -0.48 -14.25 -15.11
CA GLY A 118 -0.06 -15.41 -15.93
C GLY A 118 -0.83 -15.57 -17.24
N GLU A 119 -1.60 -14.55 -17.63
CA GLU A 119 -2.37 -14.52 -18.86
C GLU A 119 -2.13 -13.19 -19.58
N SER A 120 -2.51 -13.09 -20.86
CA SER A 120 -2.46 -11.83 -21.61
C SER A 120 -3.22 -10.73 -20.85
N VAL A 121 -2.58 -9.55 -20.69
CA VAL A 121 -3.18 -8.40 -20.03
C VAL A 121 -4.53 -8.04 -20.62
N ASP A 122 -4.68 -8.04 -21.94
CA ASP A 122 -5.93 -7.70 -22.62
C ASP A 122 -7.12 -8.56 -22.17
N ARG A 123 -6.87 -9.85 -21.86
CA ARG A 123 -7.91 -10.77 -21.40
C ARG A 123 -8.35 -10.53 -19.96
N VAL A 124 -7.44 -10.10 -19.10
CA VAL A 124 -7.68 -10.05 -17.66
C VAL A 124 -7.81 -8.63 -17.11
N LYS A 125 -7.36 -7.60 -17.84
CA LYS A 125 -7.33 -6.20 -17.41
C LYS A 125 -8.66 -5.73 -16.82
N MET A 126 -9.75 -5.93 -17.55
CA MET A 126 -11.08 -5.49 -17.08
C MET A 126 -11.50 -6.19 -15.78
N LYS A 127 -11.12 -7.46 -15.59
CA LYS A 127 -11.42 -8.20 -14.37
C LYS A 127 -10.59 -7.68 -13.19
N VAL A 128 -9.29 -7.42 -13.40
CA VAL A 128 -8.41 -6.84 -12.37
C VAL A 128 -8.90 -5.46 -11.99
N VAL A 129 -9.14 -4.57 -12.94
CA VAL A 129 -9.61 -3.19 -12.68
C VAL A 129 -10.96 -3.20 -11.97
N SER A 130 -11.92 -4.04 -12.41
CA SER A 130 -13.22 -4.16 -11.74
C SER A 130 -13.08 -4.65 -10.28
N GLU A 131 -12.15 -5.55 -10.00
CA GLU A 131 -11.92 -6.00 -8.63
C GLU A 131 -11.24 -4.91 -7.80
N ILE A 132 -10.24 -4.22 -8.36
CA ILE A 132 -9.60 -3.07 -7.71
C ILE A 132 -10.65 -2.03 -7.33
N SER A 133 -11.52 -1.61 -8.25
CA SER A 133 -12.54 -0.60 -7.97
C SER A 133 -13.48 -0.98 -6.81
N LYS A 134 -13.83 -2.27 -6.68
CA LYS A 134 -14.59 -2.74 -5.52
C LYS A 134 -13.79 -2.64 -4.22
N LEU A 135 -12.49 -2.96 -4.29
CA LEU A 135 -11.60 -2.92 -3.14
C LEU A 135 -11.29 -1.49 -2.73
N GLU A 136 -11.13 -0.56 -3.67
CA GLU A 136 -11.00 0.88 -3.39
C GLU A 136 -12.19 1.40 -2.59
N LEU A 137 -13.41 1.07 -3.03
CA LEU A 137 -14.64 1.43 -2.29
C LEU A 137 -14.70 0.77 -0.91
N LYS A 138 -14.23 -0.47 -0.80
CA LYS A 138 -14.26 -1.25 0.44
C LYS A 138 -13.25 -0.77 1.47
N TYR A 139 -12.06 -0.38 1.04
CA TYR A 139 -10.94 -0.01 1.90
C TYR A 139 -10.66 1.49 1.94
N HIS A 140 -11.44 2.30 1.20
CA HIS A 140 -11.31 3.76 1.11
C HIS A 140 -9.90 4.22 0.75
N VAL A 141 -9.28 3.56 -0.20
CA VAL A 141 -7.95 3.89 -0.72
C VAL A 141 -7.97 3.90 -2.24
N MET A 142 -7.12 4.71 -2.85
CA MET A 142 -6.92 4.71 -4.30
C MET A 142 -5.76 3.81 -4.66
N VAL A 143 -5.84 3.18 -5.84
CA VAL A 143 -4.79 2.29 -6.36
C VAL A 143 -4.35 2.75 -7.73
N GLU A 144 -3.06 2.91 -7.93
CA GLU A 144 -2.46 3.04 -9.25
C GLU A 144 -1.87 1.68 -9.69
N PRO A 145 -2.64 0.88 -10.47
CA PRO A 145 -2.23 -0.47 -10.82
C PRO A 145 -1.38 -0.49 -12.08
N LEU A 146 -0.21 -1.08 -12.03
CA LEU A 146 0.57 -1.50 -13.19
C LEU A 146 0.37 -3.00 -13.40
N ILE A 147 -0.42 -3.38 -14.41
CA ILE A 147 -0.71 -4.78 -14.72
C ILE A 147 0.26 -5.25 -15.80
N LEU A 148 1.05 -6.28 -15.51
CA LEU A 148 2.07 -6.83 -16.40
C LEU A 148 1.89 -8.33 -16.55
N THR A 149 2.28 -8.88 -17.72
CA THR A 149 2.53 -10.31 -17.84
C THR A 149 3.79 -10.70 -17.07
N GLU A 150 4.04 -11.99 -16.86
CA GLU A 150 5.33 -12.44 -16.29
C GLU A 150 6.51 -12.05 -17.19
N GLU A 151 6.34 -12.08 -18.52
CA GLU A 151 7.34 -11.69 -19.50
C GLU A 151 7.63 -10.19 -19.40
N ASP A 152 6.61 -9.33 -19.50
CA ASP A 152 6.77 -7.88 -19.37
C ASP A 152 7.40 -7.47 -18.03
N PHE A 153 7.02 -8.18 -16.95
CA PHE A 153 7.63 -7.96 -15.64
C PHE A 153 9.12 -8.27 -15.64
N LEU A 154 9.52 -9.42 -16.20
CA LEU A 154 10.93 -9.81 -16.28
C LEU A 154 11.72 -8.85 -17.16
N ASP A 155 11.17 -8.43 -18.29
CA ASP A 155 11.80 -7.43 -19.19
C ASP A 155 12.04 -6.11 -18.44
N ASN A 156 11.07 -5.66 -17.66
CA ASN A 156 11.25 -4.47 -16.80
C ASN A 156 12.31 -4.68 -15.71
N VAL A 157 12.33 -5.85 -15.06
CA VAL A 157 13.31 -6.18 -14.02
C VAL A 157 14.74 -6.18 -14.59
N TYR A 158 14.94 -6.71 -15.79
CA TYR A 158 16.26 -6.79 -16.43
C TYR A 158 16.60 -5.58 -17.31
N SER A 159 15.74 -4.56 -17.35
CA SER A 159 16.05 -3.32 -18.06
C SER A 159 17.36 -2.70 -17.53
N ARG A 160 18.22 -2.27 -18.46
CA ARG A 160 19.51 -1.66 -18.15
C ARG A 160 19.47 -0.13 -18.12
N GLU A 161 18.51 0.45 -18.81
CA GLU A 161 18.40 1.89 -19.03
C GLU A 161 16.99 2.36 -18.64
N GLY A 162 16.85 2.75 -17.38
CA GLY A 162 15.58 3.25 -16.88
C GLY A 162 14.54 2.15 -16.64
N GLY A 163 13.29 2.55 -16.54
CA GLY A 163 12.15 1.67 -16.28
C GLY A 163 11.74 1.63 -14.80
N ILE A 164 10.63 0.95 -14.57
CA ILE A 164 9.98 0.91 -13.26
C ILE A 164 10.86 0.30 -12.17
N ILE A 165 11.80 -0.59 -12.56
CA ILE A 165 12.69 -1.27 -11.60
C ILE A 165 13.51 -0.30 -10.76
N TYR A 166 13.90 0.83 -11.30
CA TYR A 166 14.66 1.85 -10.57
C TYR A 166 13.79 2.57 -9.54
N GLY A 167 12.51 2.83 -9.84
CA GLY A 167 11.55 3.34 -8.86
C GLY A 167 11.23 2.31 -7.76
N VAL A 168 11.14 1.03 -8.13
CA VAL A 168 10.98 -0.08 -7.18
C VAL A 168 12.21 -0.21 -6.27
N ALA A 169 13.41 0.03 -6.78
CA ALA A 169 14.66 -0.03 -6.02
C ALA A 169 14.73 1.02 -4.89
N GLU A 170 13.99 2.12 -4.98
CA GLU A 170 13.89 3.09 -3.89
C GLU A 170 13.18 2.51 -2.65
N GLY A 171 12.17 1.67 -2.86
CA GLY A 171 11.45 0.96 -1.80
C GLY A 171 10.27 0.17 -2.34
N PHE A 172 10.17 -1.08 -1.91
CA PHE A 172 9.07 -1.96 -2.30
C PHE A 172 8.75 -2.98 -1.21
N GLU A 173 7.56 -3.57 -1.32
CA GLU A 173 7.11 -4.66 -0.48
C GLU A 173 6.41 -5.71 -1.36
N VAL A 174 6.91 -6.94 -1.39
CA VAL A 174 6.22 -8.05 -2.04
C VAL A 174 5.07 -8.50 -1.14
N LEU A 175 3.84 -8.26 -1.59
CA LEU A 175 2.63 -8.57 -0.82
C LEU A 175 2.17 -10.01 -1.02
N VAL A 176 2.29 -10.49 -2.26
CA VAL A 176 1.93 -11.86 -2.68
C VAL A 176 2.91 -12.32 -3.76
N ASP A 177 3.41 -13.54 -3.65
CA ASP A 177 4.06 -14.27 -4.76
C ASP A 177 3.62 -15.74 -4.74
N LYS A 178 2.80 -16.13 -5.71
CA LYS A 178 2.33 -17.52 -5.86
C LYS A 178 3.32 -18.40 -6.63
N THR A 179 4.30 -17.79 -7.28
CA THR A 179 5.29 -18.53 -8.08
C THR A 179 6.44 -19.03 -7.22
N GLY A 180 6.70 -18.38 -6.08
CA GLY A 180 7.86 -18.59 -5.22
C GLY A 180 9.19 -18.21 -5.86
N LYS A 181 9.19 -17.56 -7.04
CA LYS A 181 10.40 -17.21 -7.82
C LYS A 181 10.51 -15.74 -8.14
N LEU A 182 9.39 -15.08 -8.49
CA LEU A 182 9.40 -13.69 -8.98
C LEU A 182 9.88 -12.72 -7.92
N ALA A 183 9.49 -12.93 -6.66
CA ALA A 183 9.95 -12.14 -5.54
C ALA A 183 11.47 -12.21 -5.38
N LYS A 184 12.06 -13.41 -5.49
CA LYS A 184 13.50 -13.59 -5.41
C LYS A 184 14.22 -12.85 -6.55
N ILE A 185 13.75 -13.02 -7.80
CA ILE A 185 14.33 -12.35 -8.97
C ILE A 185 14.30 -10.83 -8.77
N LEU A 186 13.18 -10.29 -8.28
CA LEU A 186 13.04 -8.87 -7.99
C LEU A 186 14.05 -8.41 -6.92
N CYS A 187 14.13 -9.11 -5.80
CA CYS A 187 15.06 -8.80 -4.71
C CYS A 187 16.51 -8.82 -5.19
N ASP A 188 16.92 -9.89 -5.88
CA ASP A 188 18.28 -10.06 -6.39
C ASP A 188 18.66 -8.88 -7.33
N ARG A 189 17.72 -8.49 -8.21
CA ARG A 189 17.95 -7.37 -9.13
C ARG A 189 18.01 -6.01 -8.43
N VAL A 190 17.16 -5.76 -7.46
CA VAL A 190 17.22 -4.53 -6.65
C VAL A 190 18.54 -4.43 -5.89
N GLU A 191 19.03 -5.53 -5.33
CA GLU A 191 20.33 -5.54 -4.68
C GLU A 191 21.48 -5.28 -5.65
N GLU A 192 21.40 -5.78 -6.88
CA GLU A 192 22.36 -5.49 -7.94
C GLU A 192 22.37 -3.99 -8.30
N ILE A 193 21.19 -3.39 -8.45
CA ILE A 193 21.06 -1.95 -8.72
C ILE A 193 21.70 -1.15 -7.58
N LYS A 194 21.36 -1.45 -6.33
CA LYS A 194 21.88 -0.77 -5.14
C LYS A 194 23.40 -0.91 -4.97
N ARG A 195 23.99 -2.01 -5.44
CA ARG A 195 25.45 -2.19 -5.43
C ARG A 195 26.17 -1.46 -6.58
N GLY A 196 25.50 -1.32 -7.71
CA GLY A 196 26.10 -0.75 -8.92
C GLY A 196 25.77 0.71 -9.19
N HIS A 197 24.92 1.33 -8.38
CA HIS A 197 24.44 2.70 -8.58
C HIS A 197 24.33 3.44 -7.25
N ASP A 198 24.64 4.73 -7.29
CA ASP A 198 24.39 5.65 -6.18
C ASP A 198 23.04 6.34 -6.40
N TYR A 199 22.21 6.39 -5.35
CA TYR A 199 20.92 7.08 -5.40
C TYR A 199 21.09 8.55 -5.01
N LEU A 200 20.75 9.47 -5.91
CA LEU A 200 20.71 10.89 -5.64
C LEU A 200 19.29 11.30 -5.20
N GLU A 201 19.11 11.47 -3.90
CA GLU A 201 17.80 11.69 -3.28
C GLU A 201 17.11 12.97 -3.73
N GLU A 202 17.88 14.08 -3.92
CA GLU A 202 17.37 15.39 -4.35
C GLU A 202 16.76 15.34 -5.75
N ALA A 203 17.33 14.54 -6.65
CA ALA A 203 16.86 14.38 -8.03
C ALA A 203 16.02 13.11 -8.25
N ARG A 204 15.95 12.21 -7.26
CA ARG A 204 15.31 10.89 -7.32
C ARG A 204 15.80 10.05 -8.51
N ILE A 205 17.09 10.01 -8.72
CA ILE A 205 17.72 9.26 -9.81
C ILE A 205 18.84 8.33 -9.30
N TRP A 206 19.00 7.23 -10.01
CA TRP A 206 20.10 6.30 -9.81
C TRP A 206 21.22 6.63 -10.78
N LEU A 207 22.41 6.90 -10.26
CA LEU A 207 23.61 7.16 -11.04
C LEU A 207 24.53 5.95 -10.95
N LYS A 208 25.10 5.53 -12.08
CA LYS A 208 26.07 4.44 -12.10
C LYS A 208 27.25 4.79 -11.20
N ALA A 209 27.54 3.93 -10.23
CA ALA A 209 28.71 4.09 -9.39
C ALA A 209 30.00 4.09 -10.24
N ARG A 210 30.95 4.94 -9.89
CA ARG A 210 32.23 5.07 -10.62
C ARG A 210 33.21 4.00 -10.21
#